data_78a3b626733958066b583de557f92151
#
_entry.id   78a3b626733958066b583de557f92151
#
_cell.length_a   1.000
_cell.length_b   1.000
_cell.length_c   1.000
_cell.angle_alpha   90.00
_cell.angle_beta   90.00
_cell.angle_gamma   90.00
#
_symmetry.space_group_name_H-M   'P 1'
#
loop_
_entity.id
_entity.type
_entity.pdbx_description
1 polymer ?
#
loop_
_entity_poly.entity_id
_entity_poly.type
_entity_poly.pdbx_seq_one_letter_code
_entity_poly.pdbx_strand_id
1 'polypeptide(L)'
;MRDTGVNVPNVGYGKLNSSFAKGGAKLLQSTLESNFQISIDNYIATDFVSMADIIDLFGGVDLDITDAEIPVINGYINEMATLRGFDPSEYQLSAAGTLHLNGLQAVGYMRDRYVGSNDFQRTERQRIVLQKLLEKLKTMNALEILKLGSSMTNLSIQHNLQLSKSLDWPHLLWNAELYSGNGSY
;
A
#
# COMPACT_ATOMS: atom_id res chain seq x y z
N MET A 1 -0.34 -3.54 -15.43
CA MET A 1 0.99 -4.09 -15.12
C MET A 1 0.96 -5.47 -14.47
N ARG A 2 0.14 -5.77 -13.47
CA ARG A 2 0.09 -7.06 -12.74
C ARG A 2 0.02 -8.31 -13.64
N ASP A 3 -0.82 -8.29 -14.68
CA ASP A 3 -1.04 -9.40 -15.60
C ASP A 3 -0.22 -9.31 -16.90
N THR A 4 0.76 -8.41 -16.96
CA THR A 4 1.68 -8.30 -18.11
C THR A 4 2.50 -9.57 -18.25
N GLY A 5 2.59 -10.09 -19.49
CA GLY A 5 3.44 -11.21 -19.84
C GLY A 5 4.92 -10.79 -19.82
N VAL A 6 5.73 -11.51 -19.08
CA VAL A 6 7.16 -11.21 -18.88
C VAL A 6 7.97 -12.51 -18.80
N ASN A 7 9.27 -12.40 -19.03
CA ASN A 7 10.20 -13.48 -18.71
C ASN A 7 10.60 -13.40 -17.24
N VAL A 8 10.21 -14.41 -16.44
CA VAL A 8 10.56 -14.52 -15.03
C VAL A 8 11.91 -15.25 -14.94
N PRO A 9 12.96 -14.65 -14.36
CA PRO A 9 14.28 -15.27 -14.24
C PRO A 9 14.22 -16.68 -13.63
N ASN A 10 14.88 -17.65 -14.26
CA ASN A 10 14.92 -19.06 -13.83
C ASN A 10 13.56 -19.79 -13.80
N VAL A 11 12.48 -19.18 -14.31
CA VAL A 11 11.12 -19.77 -14.27
C VAL A 11 10.52 -19.88 -15.67
N GLY A 12 10.82 -18.91 -16.55
CA GLY A 12 10.27 -18.83 -17.92
C GLY A 12 9.16 -17.78 -18.08
N TYR A 13 8.47 -17.82 -19.21
CA TYR A 13 7.43 -16.84 -19.53
C TYR A 13 6.19 -17.00 -18.66
N GLY A 14 5.66 -15.89 -18.15
CA GLY A 14 4.48 -15.89 -17.29
C GLY A 14 3.96 -14.49 -17.00
N LYS A 15 2.92 -14.39 -16.16
CA LYS A 15 2.40 -13.10 -15.70
C LYS A 15 3.36 -12.50 -14.66
N LEU A 16 3.53 -11.17 -14.69
CA LEU A 16 4.39 -10.45 -13.74
C LEU A 16 4.07 -10.78 -12.26
N ASN A 17 2.79 -10.82 -11.90
CA ASN A 17 2.38 -11.16 -10.53
C ASN A 17 2.76 -12.59 -10.11
N SER A 18 2.95 -13.51 -11.05
CA SER A 18 3.37 -14.88 -10.72
C SER A 18 4.80 -14.96 -10.20
N SER A 19 5.63 -13.97 -10.50
CA SER A 19 7.00 -13.91 -9.97
C SER A 19 7.00 -13.72 -8.46
N PHE A 20 6.12 -12.87 -7.92
CA PHE A 20 5.99 -12.70 -6.48
C PHE A 20 5.52 -14.00 -5.81
N ALA A 21 4.52 -14.68 -6.37
CA ALA A 21 4.01 -15.93 -5.83
C ALA A 21 5.06 -17.06 -5.82
N LYS A 22 6.02 -17.04 -6.78
CA LYS A 22 7.04 -18.09 -6.94
C LYS A 22 8.33 -17.81 -6.16
N GLY A 23 8.70 -16.55 -5.94
CA GLY A 23 9.99 -16.21 -5.32
C GLY A 23 9.96 -14.90 -4.53
N GLY A 24 8.77 -14.43 -4.15
CA GLY A 24 8.60 -13.25 -3.30
C GLY A 24 9.08 -11.97 -3.94
N ALA A 25 9.35 -10.98 -3.10
CA ALA A 25 9.75 -9.65 -3.52
C ALA A 25 11.05 -9.64 -4.34
N LYS A 26 12.02 -10.48 -4.01
CA LYS A 26 13.30 -10.55 -4.75
C LYS A 26 13.13 -11.01 -6.19
N LEU A 27 12.31 -12.04 -6.42
CA LEU A 27 12.07 -12.52 -7.78
C LEU A 27 11.21 -11.51 -8.56
N LEU A 28 10.27 -10.85 -7.93
CA LEU A 28 9.51 -9.76 -8.56
C LEU A 28 10.45 -8.60 -8.94
N GLN A 29 11.34 -8.18 -8.04
CA GLN A 29 12.33 -7.14 -8.30
C GLN A 29 13.18 -7.48 -9.54
N SER A 30 13.86 -8.63 -9.54
CA SER A 30 14.69 -9.04 -10.67
C SER A 30 13.90 -9.22 -11.98
N THR A 31 12.62 -9.62 -11.89
CA THR A 31 11.73 -9.71 -13.05
C THR A 31 11.42 -8.32 -13.62
N LEU A 32 11.14 -7.34 -12.77
CA LEU A 32 10.91 -5.95 -13.18
C LEU A 32 12.18 -5.36 -13.82
N GLU A 33 13.32 -5.50 -13.17
CA GLU A 33 14.60 -4.97 -13.66
C GLU A 33 14.97 -5.53 -15.03
N SER A 34 14.85 -6.86 -15.20
CA SER A 34 15.24 -7.54 -16.43
C SER A 34 14.32 -7.27 -17.63
N ASN A 35 12.99 -7.07 -17.39
CA ASN A 35 12.03 -6.88 -18.48
C ASN A 35 11.78 -5.40 -18.82
N PHE A 36 11.95 -4.49 -17.87
CA PHE A 36 11.64 -3.08 -18.06
C PHE A 36 12.88 -2.17 -18.05
N GLN A 37 14.07 -2.74 -17.88
CA GLN A 37 15.36 -2.01 -17.86
C GLN A 37 15.38 -0.87 -16.83
N ILE A 38 14.77 -1.12 -15.68
CA ILE A 38 14.76 -0.23 -14.51
C ILE A 38 15.69 -0.78 -13.43
N SER A 39 16.17 0.08 -12.54
CA SER A 39 16.87 -0.32 -11.32
C SER A 39 15.97 -0.09 -10.11
N ILE A 40 15.89 -1.08 -9.23
CA ILE A 40 15.10 -1.02 -8.00
C ILE A 40 16.04 -1.25 -6.82
N ASP A 41 16.41 -0.19 -6.12
CA ASP A 41 17.34 -0.28 -4.99
C ASP A 41 16.70 -0.93 -3.77
N ASN A 42 15.45 -0.59 -3.49
CA ASN A 42 14.76 -1.02 -2.28
C ASN A 42 13.33 -1.47 -2.59
N TYR A 43 12.82 -2.36 -1.73
CA TYR A 43 11.41 -2.74 -1.74
C TYR A 43 10.85 -2.84 -0.33
N ILE A 44 9.56 -2.63 -0.23
CA ILE A 44 8.74 -2.92 0.95
C ILE A 44 7.54 -3.72 0.46
N ALA A 45 7.30 -4.87 1.05
CA ALA A 45 6.14 -5.70 0.78
C ALA A 45 5.40 -5.99 2.09
N THR A 46 4.08 -5.86 2.08
CA THR A 46 3.22 -6.09 3.23
C THR A 46 1.90 -6.73 2.79
N ASP A 47 1.20 -7.38 3.71
CA ASP A 47 -0.15 -7.87 3.52
C ASP A 47 -1.21 -6.82 3.92
N PHE A 48 -2.49 -7.11 3.69
CA PHE A 48 -3.57 -6.18 3.99
C PHE A 48 -3.77 -5.94 5.49
N VAL A 49 -3.50 -6.95 6.33
CA VAL A 49 -3.62 -6.83 7.78
C VAL A 49 -2.57 -5.87 8.32
N SER A 50 -1.31 -6.12 7.96
CA SER A 50 -0.19 -5.27 8.35
C SER A 50 -0.30 -3.85 7.75
N MET A 51 -0.87 -3.71 6.53
CA MET A 51 -1.15 -2.40 5.95
C MET A 51 -2.17 -1.62 6.79
N ALA A 52 -3.22 -2.28 7.30
CA ALA A 52 -4.17 -1.64 8.21
C ALA A 52 -3.48 -1.15 9.48
N ASP A 53 -2.64 -2.00 10.09
CA ASP A 53 -1.88 -1.60 11.28
C ASP A 53 -0.91 -0.45 11.00
N ILE A 54 -0.25 -0.43 9.83
CA ILE A 54 0.59 0.71 9.41
C ILE A 54 -0.24 1.99 9.35
N ILE A 55 -1.40 1.96 8.71
CA ILE A 55 -2.28 3.13 8.60
C ILE A 55 -2.71 3.62 9.99
N ASP A 56 -3.03 2.70 10.90
CA ASP A 56 -3.38 3.03 12.28
C ASP A 56 -2.20 3.66 13.04
N LEU A 57 -0.97 3.17 12.84
CA LEU A 57 0.23 3.77 13.41
C LEU A 57 0.49 5.19 12.91
N PHE A 58 0.08 5.52 11.69
CA PHE A 58 0.08 6.89 11.16
C PHE A 58 -1.11 7.72 11.65
N GLY A 59 -2.00 7.16 12.49
CA GLY A 59 -3.19 7.83 12.98
C GLY A 59 -4.29 7.96 11.94
N GLY A 60 -4.45 6.98 11.05
CA GLY A 60 -5.48 6.98 10.01
C GLY A 60 -5.17 7.88 8.81
N VAL A 61 -6.12 8.01 7.89
CA VAL A 61 -6.02 8.87 6.69
C VAL A 61 -7.36 9.53 6.36
N ASP A 62 -7.31 10.77 5.86
CA ASP A 62 -8.51 11.49 5.41
C ASP A 62 -8.75 11.22 3.92
N LEU A 63 -9.92 10.66 3.60
CA LEU A 63 -10.30 10.29 2.23
C LEU A 63 -11.74 10.74 1.93
N ASP A 64 -11.99 11.08 0.66
CA ASP A 64 -13.33 11.34 0.16
C ASP A 64 -13.98 10.02 -0.25
N ILE A 65 -15.09 9.67 0.41
CA ILE A 65 -15.83 8.44 0.20
C ILE A 65 -17.19 8.76 -0.39
N THR A 66 -17.56 8.04 -1.42
CA THR A 66 -18.88 8.13 -2.06
C THR A 66 -19.88 7.15 -1.47
N ASP A 67 -21.18 7.41 -1.60
CA ASP A 67 -22.23 6.49 -1.15
C ASP A 67 -22.10 5.10 -1.80
N ALA A 68 -21.68 5.03 -3.05
CA ALA A 68 -21.49 3.79 -3.78
C ALA A 68 -20.35 2.92 -3.23
N GLU A 69 -19.33 3.53 -2.60
CA GLU A 69 -18.17 2.83 -2.04
C GLU A 69 -18.46 2.24 -0.65
N ILE A 70 -19.38 2.83 0.13
CA ILE A 70 -19.68 2.40 1.50
C ILE A 70 -19.98 0.90 1.59
N PRO A 71 -20.93 0.31 0.83
CA PRO A 71 -21.25 -1.10 0.96
C PRO A 71 -20.08 -2.01 0.59
N VAL A 72 -19.22 -1.60 -0.35
CA VAL A 72 -18.04 -2.34 -0.75
C VAL A 72 -16.97 -2.30 0.34
N ILE A 73 -16.68 -1.12 0.87
CA ILE A 73 -15.73 -0.93 1.98
C ILE A 73 -16.18 -1.72 3.19
N ASN A 74 -17.47 -1.63 3.57
CA ASN A 74 -18.04 -2.35 4.69
C ASN A 74 -17.96 -3.88 4.50
N GLY A 75 -18.10 -4.37 3.26
CA GLY A 75 -17.89 -5.78 2.94
C GLY A 75 -16.47 -6.25 3.26
N TYR A 76 -15.46 -5.46 2.90
CA TYR A 76 -14.06 -5.76 3.23
C TYR A 76 -13.74 -5.58 4.73
N ILE A 77 -14.37 -4.61 5.40
CA ILE A 77 -14.26 -4.46 6.85
C ILE A 77 -14.78 -5.72 7.56
N ASN A 78 -15.95 -6.22 7.16
CA ASN A 78 -16.52 -7.44 7.72
C ASN A 78 -15.55 -8.64 7.58
N GLU A 79 -14.96 -8.83 6.40
CA GLU A 79 -13.98 -9.88 6.17
C GLU A 79 -12.77 -9.73 7.09
N MET A 80 -12.14 -8.56 7.10
CA MET A 80 -10.89 -8.33 7.82
C MET A 80 -11.09 -8.29 9.34
N ALA A 81 -12.14 -7.66 9.84
CA ALA A 81 -12.46 -7.61 11.27
C ALA A 81 -12.73 -9.00 11.82
N THR A 82 -13.53 -9.80 11.10
CA THR A 82 -13.81 -11.20 11.45
C THR A 82 -12.53 -12.03 11.52
N LEU A 83 -11.63 -11.91 10.54
CA LEU A 83 -10.34 -12.62 10.55
C LEU A 83 -9.47 -12.24 11.75
N ARG A 84 -9.62 -11.02 12.27
CA ARG A 84 -8.88 -10.52 13.45
C ARG A 84 -9.61 -10.77 14.77
N GLY A 85 -10.83 -11.33 14.75
CA GLY A 85 -11.67 -11.54 15.93
C GLY A 85 -12.25 -10.24 16.49
N PHE A 86 -12.39 -9.19 15.68
CA PHE A 86 -13.03 -7.93 16.04
C PHE A 86 -14.51 -7.95 15.68
N ASP A 87 -15.32 -7.14 16.34
CA ASP A 87 -16.70 -6.90 15.94
C ASP A 87 -16.71 -5.96 14.72
N PRO A 88 -17.14 -6.42 13.53
CA PRO A 88 -17.16 -5.58 12.33
C PRO A 88 -18.04 -4.33 12.47
N SER A 89 -19.08 -4.37 13.30
CA SER A 89 -20.03 -3.25 13.45
C SER A 89 -19.39 -1.98 13.99
N GLU A 90 -18.28 -2.11 14.75
CA GLU A 90 -17.53 -0.99 15.31
C GLU A 90 -16.75 -0.18 14.26
N TYR A 91 -16.53 -0.78 13.08
CA TYR A 91 -15.66 -0.20 12.04
C TYR A 91 -16.40 0.23 10.78
N GLN A 92 -17.69 -0.07 10.67
CA GLN A 92 -18.47 0.22 9.47
C GLN A 92 -18.64 1.72 9.23
N LEU A 93 -18.58 2.10 7.95
CA LEU A 93 -18.92 3.45 7.50
C LEU A 93 -20.44 3.59 7.38
N SER A 94 -20.98 4.70 7.88
CA SER A 94 -22.42 5.00 7.86
C SER A 94 -22.81 6.14 6.93
N ALA A 95 -21.85 6.94 6.47
CA ALA A 95 -22.09 8.11 5.62
C ALA A 95 -20.93 8.35 4.67
N ALA A 96 -21.22 8.96 3.53
CA ALA A 96 -20.24 9.43 2.56
C ALA A 96 -19.70 10.82 2.95
N GLY A 97 -18.65 11.26 2.27
CA GLY A 97 -18.00 12.55 2.46
C GLY A 97 -16.50 12.42 2.74
N THR A 98 -15.89 13.50 3.17
CA THR A 98 -14.49 13.49 3.64
C THR A 98 -14.46 12.90 5.04
N LEU A 99 -13.94 11.68 5.16
CA LEU A 99 -13.91 10.91 6.38
C LEU A 99 -12.48 10.63 6.83
N HIS A 100 -12.26 10.66 8.14
CA HIS A 100 -11.04 10.16 8.75
C HIS A 100 -11.14 8.65 8.93
N LEU A 101 -10.40 7.90 8.13
CA LEU A 101 -10.47 6.44 8.09
C LEU A 101 -9.36 5.81 8.93
N ASN A 102 -9.73 4.81 9.74
CA ASN A 102 -8.78 3.91 10.37
C ASN A 102 -8.21 2.89 9.37
N GLY A 103 -7.29 2.04 9.81
CA GLY A 103 -6.61 1.09 8.94
C GLY A 103 -7.54 0.10 8.25
N LEU A 104 -8.53 -0.47 8.95
CA LEU A 104 -9.48 -1.42 8.34
C LEU A 104 -10.32 -0.75 7.25
N GLN A 105 -10.82 0.46 7.52
CA GLN A 105 -11.61 1.26 6.59
C GLN A 105 -10.80 1.67 5.36
N ALA A 106 -9.58 2.16 5.57
CA ALA A 106 -8.69 2.58 4.50
C ALA A 106 -8.26 1.40 3.61
N VAL A 107 -7.96 0.24 4.19
CA VAL A 107 -7.67 -0.98 3.41
C VAL A 107 -8.91 -1.47 2.66
N GLY A 108 -10.11 -1.37 3.25
CA GLY A 108 -11.37 -1.63 2.55
C GLY A 108 -11.49 -0.77 1.27
N TYR A 109 -11.23 0.53 1.38
CA TYR A 109 -11.17 1.46 0.25
C TYR A 109 -10.10 1.07 -0.78
N MET A 110 -8.88 0.72 -0.35
CA MET A 110 -7.79 0.29 -1.25
C MET A 110 -8.12 -1.00 -2.02
N ARG A 111 -8.99 -1.85 -1.49
CA ARG A 111 -9.39 -3.13 -2.08
C ARG A 111 -10.56 -3.02 -3.04
N ASP A 112 -11.29 -1.89 -3.03
CA ASP A 112 -12.49 -1.72 -3.85
C ASP A 112 -12.16 -1.84 -5.36
N ARG A 113 -12.91 -2.75 -6.02
CA ARG A 113 -12.87 -3.03 -7.47
C ARG A 113 -14.22 -2.83 -8.14
N TYR A 114 -15.26 -2.60 -7.36
CA TYR A 114 -16.65 -2.68 -7.83
C TYR A 114 -17.23 -1.31 -8.17
N VAL A 115 -16.66 -0.25 -7.59
CA VAL A 115 -17.07 1.11 -7.90
C VAL A 115 -16.10 1.73 -8.88
N GLY A 116 -16.61 2.08 -10.09
CA GLY A 116 -15.89 2.72 -11.18
C GLY A 116 -15.25 1.73 -12.19
N SER A 117 -14.11 2.10 -12.78
CA SER A 117 -13.46 1.34 -13.87
C SER A 117 -12.51 0.24 -13.37
N ASN A 118 -12.99 -0.61 -12.47
CA ASN A 118 -12.31 -1.85 -12.06
C ASN A 118 -10.86 -1.71 -11.52
N ASP A 119 -9.88 -2.39 -12.14
CA ASP A 119 -8.50 -2.46 -11.68
C ASP A 119 -7.73 -1.13 -11.76
N PHE A 120 -8.15 -0.22 -12.63
CA PHE A 120 -7.52 1.09 -12.77
C PHE A 120 -7.77 1.95 -11.53
N GLN A 121 -9.02 2.04 -11.10
CA GLN A 121 -9.38 2.83 -9.91
C GLN A 121 -8.88 2.20 -8.62
N ARG A 122 -8.83 0.87 -8.54
CA ARG A 122 -8.17 0.22 -7.40
C ARG A 122 -6.71 0.65 -7.26
N THR A 123 -5.96 0.67 -8.36
CA THR A 123 -4.56 1.12 -8.34
C THR A 123 -4.45 2.58 -7.93
N GLU A 124 -5.39 3.42 -8.40
CA GLU A 124 -5.47 4.83 -8.02
C GLU A 124 -5.76 5.00 -6.53
N ARG A 125 -6.75 4.28 -5.98
CA ARG A 125 -7.05 4.29 -4.53
C ARG A 125 -5.84 3.89 -3.67
N GLN A 126 -5.11 2.87 -4.09
CA GLN A 126 -3.87 2.46 -3.41
C GLN A 126 -2.83 3.58 -3.43
N ARG A 127 -2.66 4.24 -4.58
CA ARG A 127 -1.72 5.35 -4.73
C ARG A 127 -2.10 6.56 -3.87
N ILE A 128 -3.38 6.91 -3.81
CA ILE A 128 -3.89 8.01 -2.97
C ILE A 128 -3.56 7.74 -1.50
N VAL A 129 -3.86 6.55 -0.98
CA VAL A 129 -3.56 6.21 0.43
C VAL A 129 -2.06 6.28 0.70
N LEU A 130 -1.23 5.68 -0.16
CA LEU A 130 0.22 5.72 0.00
C LEU A 130 0.77 7.15 -0.04
N GLN A 131 0.26 8.00 -0.94
CA GLN A 131 0.66 9.40 -1.02
C GLN A 131 0.32 10.15 0.28
N LYS A 132 -0.88 9.94 0.84
CA LYS A 132 -1.28 10.53 2.11
C LYS A 132 -0.39 10.11 3.29
N LEU A 133 0.01 8.83 3.34
CA LEU A 133 0.96 8.34 4.33
C LEU A 133 2.35 8.97 4.16
N LEU A 134 2.83 9.13 2.92
CA LEU A 134 4.09 9.80 2.63
C LEU A 134 4.04 11.29 3.03
N GLU A 135 2.94 11.98 2.77
CA GLU A 135 2.75 13.36 3.21
C GLU A 135 2.80 13.48 4.73
N LYS A 136 2.14 12.58 5.47
CA LYS A 136 2.24 12.51 6.93
C LYS A 136 3.68 12.25 7.40
N LEU A 137 4.37 11.30 6.76
CA LEU A 137 5.76 10.99 7.12
C LEU A 137 6.69 12.21 6.97
N LYS A 138 6.48 13.05 5.93
CA LYS A 138 7.25 14.28 5.71
C LYS A 138 7.07 15.32 6.83
N THR A 139 5.95 15.30 7.54
CA THR A 139 5.66 16.23 8.64
C THR A 139 6.12 15.73 9.99
N MET A 140 6.49 14.45 10.10
CA MET A 140 6.94 13.83 11.35
C MET A 140 8.35 14.29 11.76
N ASN A 141 8.55 14.50 13.04
CA ASN A 141 9.88 14.74 13.59
C ASN A 141 10.66 13.41 13.80
N ALA A 142 11.97 13.52 14.05
CA ALA A 142 12.85 12.36 14.18
C ALA A 142 12.41 11.37 15.28
N LEU A 143 11.86 11.87 16.39
CA LEU A 143 11.40 11.02 17.50
C LEU A 143 10.13 10.24 17.12
N GLU A 144 9.21 10.87 16.40
CA GLU A 144 8.00 10.22 15.87
C GLU A 144 8.36 9.13 14.86
N ILE A 145 9.31 9.40 13.95
CA ILE A 145 9.81 8.41 12.99
C ILE A 145 10.46 7.21 13.70
N LEU A 146 11.25 7.43 14.75
CA LEU A 146 11.85 6.35 15.53
C LEU A 146 10.78 5.51 16.25
N LYS A 147 9.77 6.14 16.84
CA LYS A 147 8.63 5.44 17.47
C LYS A 147 7.85 4.62 16.43
N LEU A 148 7.55 5.23 15.28
CA LEU A 148 6.89 4.54 14.18
C LEU A 148 7.67 3.31 13.73
N GLY A 149 8.98 3.46 13.49
CA GLY A 149 9.86 2.36 13.09
C GLY A 149 9.90 1.23 14.13
N SER A 150 9.97 1.57 15.42
CA SER A 150 9.95 0.57 16.50
C SER A 150 8.61 -0.19 16.57
N SER A 151 7.49 0.50 16.32
CA SER A 151 6.15 -0.12 16.32
C SER A 151 5.94 -1.04 15.12
N MET A 152 6.62 -0.76 14.00
CA MET A 152 6.53 -1.58 12.78
C MET A 152 7.29 -2.91 12.87
N THR A 153 8.16 -3.11 13.84
CA THR A 153 9.00 -4.33 13.94
C THR A 153 8.20 -5.62 14.13
N ASN A 154 6.98 -5.51 14.67
CA ASN A 154 6.09 -6.65 14.90
C ASN A 154 5.12 -6.93 13.73
N LEU A 155 5.17 -6.12 12.67
CA LEU A 155 4.29 -6.27 11.51
C LEU A 155 4.91 -7.20 10.46
N SER A 156 4.05 -7.86 9.68
CA SER A 156 4.47 -8.72 8.57
C SER A 156 4.96 -7.89 7.36
N ILE A 157 6.09 -7.20 7.54
CA ILE A 157 6.70 -6.36 6.52
C ILE A 157 7.99 -7.01 6.04
N GLN A 158 8.07 -7.28 4.74
CA GLN A 158 9.31 -7.71 4.09
C GLN A 158 9.98 -6.49 3.44
N HIS A 159 11.27 -6.29 3.70
CA HIS A 159 12.04 -5.19 3.09
C HIS A 159 13.51 -5.57 2.94
N ASN A 160 14.20 -4.82 2.08
CA ASN A 160 15.66 -4.90 1.95
C ASN A 160 16.37 -3.59 2.35
N LEU A 161 15.67 -2.72 3.08
CA LEU A 161 16.23 -1.46 3.57
C LEU A 161 17.42 -1.74 4.50
N GLN A 162 18.54 -1.06 4.27
CA GLN A 162 19.71 -1.12 5.16
C GLN A 162 19.65 0.04 6.15
N LEU A 163 19.72 -0.24 7.44
CA LEU A 163 19.69 0.75 8.52
C LEU A 163 20.78 1.84 8.38
N SER A 164 21.93 1.49 7.80
CA SER A 164 23.01 2.45 7.53
C SER A 164 22.68 3.50 6.47
N LYS A 165 21.73 3.20 5.57
CA LYS A 165 21.21 4.11 4.55
C LYS A 165 19.89 4.78 4.96
N SER A 166 19.27 4.33 6.04
CA SER A 166 18.00 4.92 6.52
C SER A 166 18.13 6.30 7.14
N LEU A 167 19.36 6.75 7.44
CA LEU A 167 19.65 8.14 7.82
C LEU A 167 19.60 9.10 6.62
N ASP A 168 19.59 8.58 5.38
CA ASP A 168 19.41 9.36 4.15
C ASP A 168 17.94 9.47 3.69
N TRP A 169 17.00 9.24 4.60
CA TRP A 169 15.55 9.33 4.35
C TRP A 169 15.09 10.60 3.59
N PRO A 170 15.69 11.77 3.79
CA PRO A 170 15.34 12.95 3.00
C PRO A 170 15.50 12.76 1.50
N HIS A 171 16.52 12.01 1.06
CA HIS A 171 16.76 11.72 -0.36
C HIS A 171 15.78 10.68 -0.94
N LEU A 172 15.34 9.71 -0.14
CA LEU A 172 14.33 8.73 -0.57
C LEU A 172 12.94 9.39 -0.74
N LEU A 173 12.60 10.32 0.14
CA LEU A 173 11.35 11.10 0.05
C LEU A 173 11.38 12.07 -1.14
N TRP A 174 12.55 12.68 -1.45
CA TRP A 174 12.72 13.57 -2.60
C TRP A 174 12.52 12.83 -3.94
N ASN A 175 13.03 11.62 -4.07
CA ASN A 175 12.87 10.82 -5.28
C ASN A 175 11.43 10.26 -5.47
N ALA A 176 10.65 10.12 -4.41
CA ALA A 176 9.23 9.75 -4.50
C ALA A 176 8.37 10.86 -5.16
N GLU A 177 8.79 12.11 -5.11
CA GLU A 177 8.11 13.23 -5.79
C GLU A 177 8.24 13.19 -7.32
N LEU A 178 9.30 12.58 -7.84
CA LEU A 178 9.53 12.51 -9.30
C LEU A 178 8.53 11.61 -10.04
N TYR A 179 7.74 10.79 -9.33
CA TYR A 179 6.71 9.92 -9.91
C TYR A 179 5.27 10.42 -9.72
N SER A 180 5.06 11.55 -9.05
CA SER A 180 3.77 12.25 -9.02
C SER A 180 3.58 13.17 -10.25
N GLY A 181 4.03 12.71 -11.40
CA GLY A 181 3.90 13.44 -12.65
C GLY A 181 2.43 13.71 -12.96
N ASN A 182 2.06 14.98 -12.96
CA ASN A 182 0.86 15.53 -13.57
C ASN A 182 0.80 15.07 -15.04
N GLY A 183 0.30 13.89 -15.27
CA GLY A 183 -0.07 13.39 -16.59
C GLY A 183 -1.53 13.72 -16.83
N SER A 184 -1.79 14.94 -17.25
CA SER A 184 -3.00 15.26 -17.99
C SER A 184 -2.94 14.53 -19.33
N TYR A 185 -3.78 13.50 -19.49
CA TYR A 185 -4.20 12.95 -20.76
C TYR A 185 -5.71 12.86 -20.78
#